data_221177861af43729daef5ac3b7baaea3
#
_entry.id   221177861af43729daef5ac3b7baaea3
#
_cell.length_a   1.000
_cell.length_b   1.000
_cell.length_c   1.000
_cell.angle_alpha   90.00
_cell.angle_beta   90.00
_cell.angle_gamma   90.00
#
_symmetry.space_group_name_H-M   'P 1'
#
loop_
_entity.id
_entity.type
_entity.pdbx_description
1 polymer ?
#
loop_
_entity_poly.entity_id
_entity_poly.type
_entity_poly.pdbx_seq_one_letter_code
_entity_poly.pdbx_strand_id
1 'polypeptide(L)'
;MNKYNVSMTLQSPLSHNDEQALSTTTPFRKMKIMVDGEPMDVPVYTGNAFRGKLRREAAKDFVMKLGIKELSDRQYHILYAGGMLDKGATGDVMVAQRREYRKHIPYISLFGGSIGTAVIEGRLEVGMLYPICKETSKYTGVESEKSCYELLQPIFYTHRDDREDLEDPTIQMKYEVECLIPGTELKTNIIVKTDNPLELSVFGATIRRWLKIPLIGGKNAVGHGLVDARIQPELPEAELYYEYLAEHKEEMLKFIAGI
;
A
#
# COMPACT_ATOMS: atom_id res chain seq x y z
N MET A 1 -14.01 -13.85 -10.32
CA MET A 1 -12.60 -13.50 -9.97
C MET A 1 -12.08 -12.50 -10.99
N ASN A 2 -11.79 -11.28 -10.54
CA ASN A 2 -11.49 -10.16 -11.42
C ASN A 2 -9.99 -9.82 -11.33
N LYS A 3 -9.30 -9.80 -12.47
CA LYS A 3 -7.87 -9.48 -12.57
C LYS A 3 -7.69 -8.14 -13.25
N TYR A 4 -6.87 -7.27 -12.63
CA TYR A 4 -6.52 -5.94 -13.13
C TYR A 4 -5.01 -5.87 -13.35
N ASN A 5 -4.60 -5.49 -14.55
CA ASN A 5 -3.21 -5.20 -14.87
C ASN A 5 -2.93 -3.74 -14.51
N VAL A 6 -1.87 -3.49 -13.77
CA VAL A 6 -1.47 -2.17 -13.34
C VAL A 6 -0.08 -1.87 -13.88
N SER A 7 0.03 -0.78 -14.62
CA SER A 7 1.30 -0.18 -15.03
C SER A 7 1.44 1.21 -14.43
N MET A 8 2.64 1.54 -14.00
CA MET A 8 2.94 2.82 -13.36
C MET A 8 4.26 3.35 -13.92
N THR A 9 4.31 4.64 -14.21
CA THR A 9 5.56 5.34 -14.54
C THR A 9 5.91 6.29 -13.40
N LEU A 10 7.09 6.14 -12.83
CA LEU A 10 7.58 7.01 -11.75
C LEU A 10 7.76 8.45 -12.25
N GLN A 11 7.06 9.38 -11.62
CA GLN A 11 7.21 10.83 -11.86
C GLN A 11 8.24 11.47 -10.90
N SER A 12 8.53 10.78 -9.81
CA SER A 12 9.53 11.18 -8.83
C SER A 12 10.27 9.95 -8.30
N PRO A 13 11.41 10.11 -7.62
CA PRO A 13 12.18 8.98 -7.11
C PRO A 13 11.31 8.09 -6.20
N LEU A 14 11.43 6.78 -6.32
CA LEU A 14 10.76 5.85 -5.42
C LEU A 14 11.72 5.32 -4.37
N SER A 15 11.41 5.53 -3.10
CA SER A 15 12.10 4.88 -1.99
C SER A 15 11.27 3.73 -1.43
N HIS A 16 11.90 2.57 -1.27
CA HIS A 16 11.32 1.41 -0.62
C HIS A 16 12.45 0.67 0.13
N ASN A 17 12.56 0.99 1.41
CA ASN A 17 13.70 0.56 2.20
C ASN A 17 13.75 -0.94 2.41
N ASP A 18 14.95 -1.51 2.32
CA ASP A 18 15.23 -2.85 2.80
C ASP A 18 15.29 -2.85 4.34
N GLU A 19 15.16 -4.04 4.92
CA GLU A 19 15.28 -4.25 6.38
C GLU A 19 16.73 -4.10 6.86
N GLN A 20 17.70 -4.28 5.96
CA GLN A 20 19.13 -4.17 6.24
C GLN A 20 19.65 -2.74 6.02
N ALA A 21 19.15 -1.79 6.80
CA ALA A 21 19.76 -0.46 6.82
C ALA A 21 21.13 -0.53 7.52
N LEU A 22 22.18 -0.19 6.80
CA LEU A 22 23.55 -0.14 7.32
C LEU A 22 23.89 1.32 7.69
N SER A 23 23.82 1.63 8.99
CA SER A 23 24.23 2.96 9.50
C SER A 23 23.54 4.13 8.79
N THR A 24 24.24 4.84 7.92
CA THR A 24 23.77 6.03 7.21
C THR A 24 23.22 5.73 5.80
N THR A 25 23.36 4.50 5.32
CA THR A 25 22.91 4.08 3.98
C THR A 25 21.69 3.17 4.08
N THR A 26 20.64 3.52 3.36
CA THR A 26 19.40 2.72 3.29
C THR A 26 19.26 2.18 1.87
N PRO A 27 19.52 0.88 1.65
CA PRO A 27 19.39 0.26 0.34
C PRO A 27 17.92 0.15 -0.08
N PHE A 28 17.68 0.11 -1.39
CA PHE A 28 16.37 -0.21 -1.93
C PHE A 28 16.08 -1.71 -1.73
N ARG A 29 14.84 -2.06 -1.44
CA ARG A 29 14.43 -3.46 -1.24
C ARG A 29 14.62 -4.26 -2.51
N LYS A 30 15.37 -5.37 -2.39
CA LYS A 30 15.64 -6.33 -3.47
C LYS A 30 15.00 -7.69 -3.16
N MET A 31 14.70 -8.43 -4.19
CA MET A 31 14.21 -9.79 -4.11
C MET A 31 15.00 -10.68 -5.07
N LYS A 32 15.34 -11.88 -4.64
CA LYS A 32 15.95 -12.87 -5.52
C LYS A 32 14.92 -13.42 -6.49
N ILE A 33 15.23 -13.33 -7.78
CA ILE A 33 14.47 -13.97 -8.85
C ILE A 33 15.41 -14.79 -9.73
N MET A 34 14.86 -15.74 -10.47
CA MET A 34 15.62 -16.53 -11.43
C MET A 34 15.70 -15.79 -12.77
N VAL A 35 16.91 -15.46 -13.19
CA VAL A 35 17.21 -14.84 -14.49
C VAL A 35 18.12 -15.80 -15.24
N ASP A 36 17.64 -16.35 -16.33
CA ASP A 36 18.35 -17.31 -17.20
C ASP A 36 19.03 -18.49 -16.46
N GLY A 37 18.38 -18.94 -15.39
CA GLY A 37 18.85 -20.07 -14.58
C GLY A 37 19.68 -19.68 -13.35
N GLU A 38 20.04 -18.40 -13.21
CA GLU A 38 20.82 -17.89 -12.08
C GLU A 38 19.97 -17.03 -11.14
N PRO A 39 20.15 -17.14 -9.81
CA PRO A 39 19.48 -16.29 -8.84
C PRO A 39 20.10 -14.89 -8.82
N MET A 40 19.28 -13.85 -9.02
CA MET A 40 19.71 -12.46 -9.09
C MET A 40 18.87 -11.55 -8.18
N ASP A 41 19.50 -10.62 -7.48
CA ASP A 41 18.82 -9.64 -6.66
C ASP A 41 18.30 -8.48 -7.52
N VAL A 42 16.97 -8.32 -7.58
CA VAL A 42 16.31 -7.30 -8.40
C VAL A 42 15.52 -6.35 -7.51
N PRO A 43 15.57 -5.04 -7.73
CA PRO A 43 14.77 -4.09 -6.98
C PRO A 43 13.28 -4.34 -7.23
N VAL A 44 12.48 -4.35 -6.16
CA VAL A 44 11.04 -4.55 -6.24
C VAL A 44 10.31 -3.63 -5.27
N TYR A 45 9.14 -3.16 -5.67
CA TYR A 45 8.20 -2.59 -4.72
C TYR A 45 7.20 -3.66 -4.31
N THR A 46 7.12 -3.98 -3.02
CA THR A 46 6.36 -5.14 -2.57
C THR A 46 4.85 -4.92 -2.69
N GLY A 47 4.13 -5.96 -3.14
CA GLY A 47 2.67 -5.93 -3.22
C GLY A 47 2.02 -5.64 -1.86
N ASN A 48 2.62 -6.10 -0.76
CA ASN A 48 2.12 -5.80 0.59
C ASN A 48 2.23 -4.30 0.92
N ALA A 49 3.30 -3.63 0.52
CA ALA A 49 3.44 -2.18 0.72
C ALA A 49 2.39 -1.41 -0.10
N PHE A 50 2.16 -1.79 -1.36
CA PHE A 50 1.12 -1.17 -2.19
C PHE A 50 -0.28 -1.44 -1.64
N ARG A 51 -0.56 -2.70 -1.26
CA ARG A 51 -1.82 -3.07 -0.60
C ARG A 51 -2.07 -2.28 0.68
N GLY A 52 -1.02 -2.02 1.48
CA GLY A 52 -1.08 -1.17 2.66
C GLY A 52 -1.40 0.29 2.36
N LYS A 53 -0.90 0.83 1.24
CA LYS A 53 -1.29 2.17 0.75
C LYS A 53 -2.77 2.22 0.38
N LEU A 54 -3.24 1.25 -0.40
CA LEU A 54 -4.65 1.16 -0.80
C LEU A 54 -5.58 1.01 0.41
N ARG A 55 -5.21 0.20 1.41
CA ARG A 55 -5.96 0.09 2.67
C ARG A 55 -6.12 1.44 3.35
N ARG A 56 -5.03 2.22 3.47
CA ARG A 56 -5.08 3.55 4.10
C ARG A 56 -5.98 4.51 3.33
N GLU A 57 -5.99 4.45 2.00
CA GLU A 57 -6.89 5.27 1.21
C GLU A 57 -8.36 4.84 1.36
N ALA A 58 -8.64 3.53 1.41
CA ALA A 58 -9.97 3.02 1.72
C ALA A 58 -10.46 3.45 3.12
N ALA A 59 -9.59 3.35 4.13
CA ALA A 59 -9.90 3.78 5.49
C ALA A 59 -10.17 5.29 5.58
N LYS A 60 -9.34 6.12 4.94
CA LYS A 60 -9.56 7.58 4.87
C LYS A 60 -10.88 7.93 4.22
N ASP A 61 -11.22 7.25 3.10
CA ASP A 61 -12.49 7.48 2.42
C ASP A 61 -13.68 7.13 3.31
N PHE A 62 -13.65 5.97 3.92
CA PHE A 62 -14.67 5.48 4.84
C PHE A 62 -14.89 6.44 6.03
N VAL A 63 -13.81 6.79 6.75
CA VAL A 63 -13.85 7.71 7.91
C VAL A 63 -14.41 9.08 7.50
N MET A 64 -13.96 9.62 6.37
CA MET A 64 -14.42 10.90 5.85
C MET A 64 -15.90 10.87 5.45
N LYS A 65 -16.37 9.83 4.76
CA LYS A 65 -17.76 9.67 4.32
C LYS A 65 -18.72 9.50 5.49
N LEU A 66 -18.31 8.80 6.55
CA LEU A 66 -19.10 8.70 7.77
C LEU A 66 -19.06 9.97 8.63
N GLY A 67 -18.13 10.88 8.38
CA GLY A 67 -17.96 12.11 9.16
C GLY A 67 -17.37 11.88 10.54
N ILE A 68 -16.56 10.82 10.70
CA ILE A 68 -15.88 10.52 11.98
C ILE A 68 -14.75 11.54 12.16
N LYS A 69 -14.80 12.31 13.25
CA LYS A 69 -13.84 13.37 13.56
C LYS A 69 -12.69 12.86 14.43
N GLU A 70 -12.99 11.96 15.36
CA GLU A 70 -12.05 11.43 16.33
C GLU A 70 -12.14 9.91 16.37
N LEU A 71 -11.01 9.27 16.55
CA LEU A 71 -10.87 7.82 16.70
C LEU A 71 -10.03 7.53 17.93
N SER A 72 -10.44 6.53 18.72
CA SER A 72 -9.55 5.96 19.72
C SER A 72 -8.37 5.24 19.06
N ASP A 73 -7.30 5.01 19.81
CA ASP A 73 -6.12 4.27 19.31
C ASP A 73 -6.52 2.89 18.76
N ARG A 74 -7.43 2.20 19.44
CA ARG A 74 -7.92 0.88 19.01
C ARG A 74 -8.69 0.97 17.70
N GLN A 75 -9.61 1.93 17.57
CA GLN A 75 -10.37 2.18 16.33
C GLN A 75 -9.45 2.54 15.19
N TYR A 76 -8.50 3.45 15.43
CA TYR A 76 -7.50 3.83 14.44
C TYR A 76 -6.69 2.60 13.97
N HIS A 77 -6.23 1.79 14.90
CA HIS A 77 -5.44 0.60 14.58
C HIS A 77 -6.24 -0.42 13.76
N ILE A 78 -7.50 -0.65 14.09
CA ILE A 78 -8.40 -1.54 13.35
C ILE A 78 -8.65 -1.01 11.93
N LEU A 79 -9.01 0.26 11.81
CA LEU A 79 -9.39 0.84 10.53
C LEU A 79 -8.19 0.99 9.58
N TYR A 80 -7.05 1.48 10.05
CA TYR A 80 -5.91 1.81 9.20
C TYR A 80 -4.87 0.70 9.08
N ALA A 81 -4.63 -0.07 10.13
CA ALA A 81 -3.64 -1.15 10.15
C ALA A 81 -4.26 -2.56 10.00
N GLY A 82 -5.57 -2.69 10.15
CA GLY A 82 -6.27 -3.98 10.10
C GLY A 82 -6.34 -4.68 11.46
N GLY A 83 -6.07 -3.97 12.55
CA GLY A 83 -6.16 -4.48 13.91
C GLY A 83 -5.03 -5.44 14.28
N MET A 84 -5.20 -6.08 15.42
CA MET A 84 -4.37 -7.17 15.93
C MET A 84 -5.24 -8.08 16.80
N LEU A 85 -4.81 -9.31 16.99
CA LEU A 85 -5.47 -10.22 17.92
C LEU A 85 -5.27 -9.78 19.37
N ASP A 86 -6.29 -9.98 20.20
CA ASP A 86 -6.18 -9.76 21.63
C ASP A 86 -5.16 -10.75 22.25
N LYS A 87 -4.54 -10.38 23.39
CA LYS A 87 -3.59 -11.26 24.07
C LYS A 87 -4.29 -12.57 24.48
N GLY A 88 -3.70 -13.69 24.08
CA GLY A 88 -4.25 -15.03 24.36
C GLY A 88 -5.35 -15.47 23.40
N ALA A 89 -5.68 -14.69 22.38
CA ALA A 89 -6.62 -15.10 21.35
C ALA A 89 -6.03 -16.24 20.49
N THR A 90 -6.86 -17.24 20.20
CA THR A 90 -6.47 -18.40 19.38
C THR A 90 -6.61 -18.14 17.88
N GLY A 91 -7.18 -16.99 17.50
CA GLY A 91 -7.48 -16.67 16.11
C GLY A 91 -8.66 -17.45 15.56
N ASP A 92 -9.61 -17.81 16.41
CA ASP A 92 -10.78 -18.62 16.05
C ASP A 92 -11.60 -18.03 14.90
N VAL A 93 -12.16 -18.94 14.11
CA VAL A 93 -13.02 -18.60 12.98
C VAL A 93 -14.45 -18.31 13.48
N MET A 94 -14.66 -17.13 14.02
CA MET A 94 -16.02 -16.69 14.41
C MET A 94 -16.78 -16.12 13.20
N VAL A 95 -17.51 -16.98 12.49
CA VAL A 95 -18.21 -16.63 11.24
C VAL A 95 -19.19 -15.46 11.43
N ALA A 96 -19.94 -15.44 12.53
CA ALA A 96 -20.90 -14.37 12.83
C ALA A 96 -20.17 -13.02 13.00
N GLN A 97 -19.10 -13.00 13.79
CA GLN A 97 -18.32 -11.78 14.03
C GLN A 97 -17.66 -11.27 12.73
N ARG A 98 -17.14 -12.15 11.86
CA ARG A 98 -16.61 -11.77 10.55
C ARG A 98 -17.67 -11.11 9.66
N ARG A 99 -18.92 -11.61 9.68
CA ARG A 99 -20.02 -11.02 8.93
C ARG A 99 -20.34 -9.63 9.41
N GLU A 100 -20.36 -9.41 10.72
CA GLU A 100 -20.62 -8.10 11.34
C GLU A 100 -19.53 -7.08 10.94
N TYR A 101 -18.25 -7.44 11.02
CA TYR A 101 -17.17 -6.56 10.57
C TYR A 101 -17.28 -6.22 9.08
N ARG A 102 -17.57 -7.20 8.22
CA ARG A 102 -17.73 -6.96 6.78
C ARG A 102 -18.94 -6.09 6.44
N LYS A 103 -20.02 -6.25 7.20
CA LYS A 103 -21.22 -5.42 7.05
C LYS A 103 -20.94 -3.97 7.42
N HIS A 104 -20.33 -3.73 8.56
CA HIS A 104 -20.17 -2.38 9.10
C HIS A 104 -18.88 -1.67 8.66
N ILE A 105 -17.89 -2.42 8.15
CA ILE A 105 -16.64 -1.87 7.61
C ILE A 105 -16.35 -2.56 6.26
N PRO A 106 -17.07 -2.18 5.17
CA PRO A 106 -17.08 -2.94 3.91
C PRO A 106 -15.69 -3.20 3.30
N TYR A 107 -14.76 -2.24 3.39
CA TYR A 107 -13.41 -2.42 2.83
C TYR A 107 -12.57 -3.48 3.57
N ILE A 108 -12.94 -3.89 4.79
CA ILE A 108 -12.32 -5.03 5.48
C ILE A 108 -12.49 -6.33 4.68
N SER A 109 -13.56 -6.46 3.89
CA SER A 109 -13.75 -7.60 3.00
C SER A 109 -12.61 -7.76 2.00
N LEU A 110 -12.05 -6.65 1.52
CA LEU A 110 -10.93 -6.64 0.57
C LEU A 110 -9.59 -6.83 1.28
N PHE A 111 -9.38 -6.09 2.36
CA PHE A 111 -8.07 -6.01 3.00
C PHE A 111 -7.88 -6.98 4.18
N GLY A 112 -8.94 -7.61 4.65
CA GLY A 112 -8.89 -8.46 5.83
C GLY A 112 -8.50 -7.73 7.10
N GLY A 113 -8.30 -8.45 8.17
CA GLY A 113 -7.85 -7.90 9.45
C GLY A 113 -7.78 -8.97 10.55
N SER A 114 -7.19 -8.59 11.68
CA SER A 114 -7.13 -9.38 12.90
C SER A 114 -7.74 -8.55 14.02
N ILE A 115 -8.98 -8.85 14.40
CA ILE A 115 -9.76 -8.00 15.30
C ILE A 115 -10.34 -8.84 16.44
N GLY A 116 -9.99 -8.52 17.68
CA GLY A 116 -10.37 -9.29 18.85
C GLY A 116 -9.84 -10.72 18.75
N THR A 117 -10.74 -11.71 18.67
CA THR A 117 -10.39 -13.12 18.47
C THR A 117 -10.52 -13.60 17.02
N ALA A 118 -11.00 -12.73 16.12
CA ALA A 118 -11.32 -13.09 14.73
C ALA A 118 -10.21 -12.69 13.74
N VAL A 119 -9.83 -13.62 12.89
CA VAL A 119 -9.03 -13.34 11.69
C VAL A 119 -9.98 -13.25 10.49
N ILE A 120 -9.98 -12.11 9.82
CA ILE A 120 -10.80 -11.83 8.64
C ILE A 120 -9.89 -11.91 7.42
N GLU A 121 -10.11 -12.91 6.58
CA GLU A 121 -9.38 -13.07 5.34
C GLU A 121 -9.77 -11.97 4.33
N GLY A 122 -8.77 -11.33 3.72
CA GLY A 122 -8.98 -10.35 2.67
C GLY A 122 -9.13 -11.01 1.30
N ARG A 123 -9.92 -10.37 0.43
CA ARG A 123 -10.20 -10.83 -0.94
C ARG A 123 -9.41 -10.10 -2.01
N LEU A 124 -8.52 -9.20 -1.60
CA LEU A 124 -7.64 -8.44 -2.49
C LEU A 124 -6.22 -9.01 -2.45
N GLU A 125 -5.73 -9.47 -3.58
CA GLU A 125 -4.32 -9.80 -3.79
C GLU A 125 -3.65 -8.72 -4.63
N VAL A 126 -2.46 -8.33 -4.23
CA VAL A 126 -1.62 -7.38 -4.96
C VAL A 126 -0.27 -8.04 -5.20
N GLY A 127 0.07 -8.21 -6.47
CA GLY A 127 1.34 -8.80 -6.89
C GLY A 127 2.54 -7.89 -6.58
N MET A 128 3.75 -8.44 -6.69
CA MET A 128 4.97 -7.64 -6.65
C MET A 128 4.99 -6.67 -7.82
N LEU A 129 5.47 -5.46 -7.59
CA LEU A 129 5.70 -4.47 -8.64
C LEU A 129 7.14 -4.61 -9.10
N TYR A 130 7.30 -5.12 -10.32
CA TYR A 130 8.59 -5.26 -10.95
C TYR A 130 8.88 -4.05 -11.84
N PRO A 131 10.09 -3.47 -11.78
CA PRO A 131 10.52 -2.52 -12.80
C PRO A 131 10.64 -3.21 -14.15
N ILE A 132 10.35 -2.52 -15.23
CA ILE A 132 10.59 -3.01 -16.59
C ILE A 132 12.09 -2.88 -16.88
N CYS A 133 12.79 -4.00 -16.85
CA CYS A 133 14.23 -4.11 -17.12
C CYS A 133 14.54 -5.48 -17.71
N LYS A 134 15.77 -5.68 -18.15
CA LYS A 134 16.23 -6.93 -18.77
C LYS A 134 15.93 -8.15 -17.90
N GLU A 135 16.23 -8.05 -16.60
CA GLU A 135 16.11 -9.15 -15.65
C GLU A 135 14.66 -9.53 -15.33
N THR A 136 13.73 -8.60 -15.52
CA THR A 136 12.31 -8.80 -15.18
C THR A 136 11.40 -9.02 -16.40
N SER A 137 11.94 -9.11 -17.62
CA SER A 137 11.17 -9.25 -18.86
C SER A 137 10.19 -10.43 -18.81
N LYS A 138 10.62 -11.59 -18.29
CA LYS A 138 9.76 -12.78 -18.12
C LYS A 138 8.59 -12.57 -17.14
N TYR A 139 8.73 -11.68 -16.14
CA TYR A 139 7.74 -11.40 -15.12
C TYR A 139 6.79 -10.26 -15.53
N THR A 140 7.32 -9.29 -16.25
CA THR A 140 6.56 -8.11 -16.73
C THR A 140 5.89 -8.35 -18.09
N GLY A 141 6.39 -9.32 -18.87
CA GLY A 141 5.97 -9.54 -20.24
C GLY A 141 6.38 -8.41 -21.20
N VAL A 142 7.41 -7.62 -20.82
CA VAL A 142 7.95 -6.52 -21.63
C VAL A 142 9.44 -6.64 -21.72
N GLU A 143 9.96 -6.65 -22.94
CA GLU A 143 11.39 -6.65 -23.21
C GLU A 143 12.01 -5.29 -22.91
N SER A 144 13.21 -5.29 -22.36
CA SER A 144 14.03 -4.11 -22.09
C SER A 144 15.49 -4.46 -22.18
N GLU A 145 16.29 -3.56 -22.71
CA GLU A 145 17.76 -3.71 -22.76
C GLU A 145 18.44 -3.17 -21.50
N LYS A 146 17.74 -2.30 -20.72
CA LYS A 146 18.29 -1.69 -19.50
C LYS A 146 18.37 -2.70 -18.38
N SER A 147 19.51 -2.74 -17.68
CA SER A 147 19.66 -3.53 -16.47
C SER A 147 18.92 -2.86 -15.29
N CYS A 148 18.45 -3.68 -14.35
CA CYS A 148 17.82 -3.20 -13.13
C CYS A 148 18.74 -2.29 -12.29
N TYR A 149 20.06 -2.46 -12.39
CA TYR A 149 21.04 -1.62 -11.68
C TYR A 149 21.14 -0.21 -12.25
N GLU A 150 20.85 -0.01 -13.53
CA GLU A 150 20.78 1.31 -14.15
C GLU A 150 19.56 2.13 -13.69
N LEU A 151 18.59 1.46 -13.09
CA LEU A 151 17.37 2.10 -12.57
C LEU A 151 17.49 2.57 -11.10
N LEU A 152 18.64 2.27 -10.47
CA LEU A 152 18.88 2.64 -9.06
C LEU A 152 19.86 3.82 -8.98
N GLN A 153 19.57 4.74 -8.07
CA GLN A 153 20.48 5.81 -7.74
C GLN A 153 20.45 6.14 -6.24
N PRO A 154 21.57 6.53 -5.63
CA PRO A 154 21.58 7.08 -4.29
C PRO A 154 21.09 8.52 -4.30
N ILE A 155 20.30 8.90 -3.29
CA ILE A 155 19.89 10.27 -3.01
C ILE A 155 20.39 10.61 -1.61
N PHE A 156 21.11 11.74 -1.52
CA PHE A 156 21.69 12.20 -0.27
C PHE A 156 20.79 13.23 0.39
N TYR A 157 20.62 13.07 1.70
CA TYR A 157 19.90 14.02 2.55
C TYR A 157 20.83 14.54 3.64
N THR A 158 20.66 15.81 3.96
CA THR A 158 21.33 16.45 5.08
C THR A 158 20.30 16.90 6.09
N HIS A 159 20.51 16.55 7.34
CA HIS A 159 19.77 17.14 8.45
C HIS A 159 20.69 18.15 9.13
N ARG A 160 20.26 19.43 9.16
CA ARG A 160 20.93 20.47 9.92
C ARG A 160 20.23 20.56 11.28
N ASP A 161 21.03 20.66 12.33
CA ASP A 161 20.53 21.10 13.63
C ASP A 161 20.60 22.63 13.65
N ASP A 162 19.46 23.30 13.65
CA ASP A 162 19.34 24.76 13.60
C ASP A 162 19.36 25.38 15.01
N ARG A 163 19.82 24.65 16.02
CA ARG A 163 19.99 25.21 17.38
C ARG A 163 21.14 26.22 17.40
N GLU A 164 20.83 27.45 17.83
CA GLU A 164 21.78 28.55 17.91
C GLU A 164 22.90 28.34 18.94
N ASP A 165 22.73 27.39 19.89
CA ASP A 165 23.61 27.21 21.04
C ASP A 165 24.72 26.16 20.87
N LEU A 166 24.93 25.63 19.66
CA LEU A 166 25.98 24.64 19.43
C LEU A 166 27.33 25.30 19.17
N GLU A 167 28.28 25.06 20.05
CA GLU A 167 29.69 25.50 19.89
C GLU A 167 30.37 24.89 18.65
N ASP A 168 29.77 23.82 18.04
CA ASP A 168 30.24 23.18 16.82
C ASP A 168 29.13 23.09 15.76
N PRO A 169 29.07 24.02 14.78
CA PRO A 169 28.05 23.99 13.72
C PRO A 169 28.26 22.89 12.68
N THR A 170 29.21 21.99 12.86
CA THR A 170 29.59 20.98 11.85
C THR A 170 28.89 19.65 11.95
N ILE A 171 28.00 19.43 12.92
CA ILE A 171 27.25 18.18 13.03
C ILE A 171 26.10 18.16 12.03
N GLN A 172 26.45 17.98 10.75
CA GLN A 172 25.47 17.63 9.72
C GLN A 172 25.31 16.10 9.66
N MET A 173 24.12 15.60 10.02
CA MET A 173 23.83 14.21 9.75
C MET A 173 23.54 14.06 8.25
N LYS A 174 24.42 13.36 7.53
CA LYS A 174 24.22 12.97 6.14
C LYS A 174 23.75 11.52 6.09
N TYR A 175 22.69 11.25 5.35
CA TYR A 175 22.25 9.90 5.09
C TYR A 175 21.90 9.71 3.62
N GLU A 176 22.08 8.49 3.15
CA GLU A 176 21.89 8.08 1.77
C GLU A 176 20.70 7.14 1.68
N VAL A 177 19.90 7.30 0.65
CA VAL A 177 18.77 6.42 0.35
C VAL A 177 18.84 6.00 -1.11
N GLU A 178 18.98 4.70 -1.35
CA GLU A 178 18.89 4.15 -2.70
C GLU A 178 17.43 4.19 -3.19
N CYS A 179 17.21 4.68 -4.39
CA CYS A 179 15.88 4.90 -4.97
C CYS A 179 15.84 4.43 -6.42
N LEU A 180 14.66 4.00 -6.88
CA LEU A 180 14.41 3.91 -8.33
C LEU A 180 14.26 5.32 -8.90
N ILE A 181 14.88 5.53 -10.07
CA ILE A 181 14.88 6.83 -10.76
C ILE A 181 13.51 7.17 -11.35
N PRO A 182 13.16 8.46 -11.48
CA PRO A 182 11.99 8.89 -12.26
C PRO A 182 12.06 8.35 -13.70
N GLY A 183 10.90 8.11 -14.30
CA GLY A 183 10.80 7.50 -15.63
C GLY A 183 10.85 5.96 -15.62
N THR A 184 11.18 5.32 -14.48
CA THR A 184 11.10 3.87 -14.35
C THR A 184 9.64 3.42 -14.45
N GLU A 185 9.38 2.44 -15.31
CA GLU A 185 8.07 1.81 -15.41
C GLU A 185 7.99 0.58 -14.50
N LEU A 186 6.89 0.43 -13.78
CA LEU A 186 6.58 -0.70 -12.89
C LEU A 186 5.34 -1.43 -13.40
N LYS A 187 5.33 -2.75 -13.29
CA LYS A 187 4.16 -3.59 -13.58
C LYS A 187 3.79 -4.50 -12.43
N THR A 188 2.48 -4.67 -12.24
CA THR A 188 1.90 -5.64 -11.31
C THR A 188 0.49 -6.06 -11.73
N ASN A 189 -0.06 -7.03 -11.01
CA ASN A 189 -1.46 -7.43 -11.12
C ASN A 189 -2.15 -7.26 -9.77
N ILE A 190 -3.40 -6.85 -9.82
CA ILE A 190 -4.33 -6.89 -8.68
C ILE A 190 -5.41 -7.92 -8.99
N ILE A 191 -5.70 -8.81 -8.03
CA ILE A 191 -6.74 -9.81 -8.15
C ILE A 191 -7.77 -9.58 -7.06
N VAL A 192 -9.03 -9.41 -7.46
CA VAL A 192 -10.17 -9.28 -6.55
C VAL A 192 -10.94 -10.58 -6.55
N LYS A 193 -10.84 -11.34 -5.45
CA LYS A 193 -11.40 -12.69 -5.28
C LYS A 193 -12.86 -12.65 -4.82
N THR A 194 -13.68 -11.85 -5.47
CA THR A 194 -15.11 -11.75 -5.19
C THR A 194 -15.87 -11.33 -6.44
N ASP A 195 -17.12 -11.75 -6.51
CA ASP A 195 -18.11 -11.29 -7.49
C ASP A 195 -19.26 -10.53 -6.80
N ASN A 196 -19.12 -10.19 -5.50
CA ASN A 196 -20.07 -9.36 -4.77
C ASN A 196 -20.01 -7.92 -5.28
N PRO A 197 -21.12 -7.36 -5.80
CA PRO A 197 -21.14 -6.02 -6.39
C PRO A 197 -20.69 -4.91 -5.42
N LEU A 198 -21.06 -5.00 -4.15
CA LEU A 198 -20.65 -4.04 -3.14
C LEU A 198 -19.13 -4.06 -2.93
N GLU A 199 -18.53 -5.24 -2.82
CA GLU A 199 -17.08 -5.36 -2.63
C GLU A 199 -16.30 -4.89 -3.87
N LEU A 200 -16.82 -5.13 -5.07
CA LEU A 200 -16.26 -4.60 -6.31
C LEU A 200 -16.36 -3.08 -6.35
N SER A 201 -17.49 -2.52 -5.92
CA SER A 201 -17.68 -1.06 -5.83
C SER A 201 -16.72 -0.43 -4.80
N VAL A 202 -16.47 -1.09 -3.65
CA VAL A 202 -15.45 -0.68 -2.67
C VAL A 202 -14.06 -0.66 -3.31
N PHE A 203 -13.72 -1.66 -4.10
CA PHE A 203 -12.44 -1.70 -4.83
C PHE A 203 -12.33 -0.52 -5.80
N GLY A 204 -13.36 -0.28 -6.62
CA GLY A 204 -13.41 0.85 -7.55
C GLY A 204 -13.24 2.19 -6.85
N ALA A 205 -13.96 2.42 -5.76
CA ALA A 205 -13.85 3.62 -4.94
C ALA A 205 -12.43 3.82 -4.37
N THR A 206 -11.84 2.74 -3.85
CA THR A 206 -10.49 2.77 -3.28
C THR A 206 -9.44 3.17 -4.30
N ILE A 207 -9.48 2.56 -5.48
CA ILE A 207 -8.50 2.85 -6.54
C ILE A 207 -8.70 4.27 -7.08
N ARG A 208 -9.94 4.69 -7.37
CA ARG A 208 -10.22 6.06 -7.83
C ARG A 208 -9.76 7.12 -6.81
N ARG A 209 -9.89 6.82 -5.50
CA ARG A 209 -9.37 7.70 -4.47
C ARG A 209 -7.85 7.78 -4.50
N TRP A 210 -7.16 6.64 -4.57
CA TRP A 210 -5.70 6.60 -4.67
C TRP A 210 -5.20 7.34 -5.92
N LEU A 211 -5.89 7.20 -7.06
CA LEU A 211 -5.54 7.87 -8.32
C LEU A 211 -5.62 9.41 -8.25
N LYS A 212 -6.30 10.01 -7.28
CA LYS A 212 -6.31 11.48 -7.10
C LYS A 212 -4.92 12.02 -6.76
N ILE A 213 -4.15 11.30 -5.96
CA ILE A 213 -2.76 11.59 -5.62
C ILE A 213 -2.04 10.24 -5.53
N PRO A 214 -1.60 9.69 -6.67
CA PRO A 214 -1.11 8.31 -6.75
C PRO A 214 0.33 8.23 -6.22
N LEU A 215 0.45 8.06 -4.91
CA LEU A 215 1.71 7.92 -4.21
C LEU A 215 1.96 6.48 -3.79
N ILE A 216 3.19 6.01 -4.00
CA ILE A 216 3.71 4.72 -3.54
C ILE A 216 5.00 4.89 -2.74
N GLY A 217 5.47 3.84 -2.09
CA GLY A 217 6.72 3.87 -1.32
C GLY A 217 6.68 4.75 -0.07
N GLY A 218 7.86 5.07 0.42
CA GLY A 218 8.12 5.94 1.55
C GLY A 218 8.48 7.37 1.15
N LYS A 219 8.83 8.20 2.14
CA LYS A 219 9.33 9.58 1.95
C LYS A 219 8.45 10.48 1.07
N ASN A 220 7.12 10.24 1.06
CA ASN A 220 6.19 11.03 0.24
C ASN A 220 6.17 12.51 0.63
N ALA A 221 6.38 12.84 1.92
CA ALA A 221 6.42 14.21 2.41
C ALA A 221 7.60 15.04 1.81
N VAL A 222 8.65 14.36 1.34
CA VAL A 222 9.81 15.00 0.68
C VAL A 222 9.83 14.72 -0.82
N GLY A 223 8.67 14.46 -1.42
CA GLY A 223 8.48 14.42 -2.87
C GLY A 223 8.75 13.07 -3.53
N HIS A 224 8.87 11.97 -2.78
CA HIS A 224 9.07 10.64 -3.36
C HIS A 224 7.77 9.94 -3.70
N GLY A 225 7.82 9.07 -4.71
CA GLY A 225 6.82 8.04 -4.97
C GLY A 225 5.60 8.49 -5.77
N LEU A 226 5.62 9.67 -6.40
CA LEU A 226 4.56 10.07 -7.33
C LEU A 226 4.64 9.23 -8.60
N VAL A 227 3.50 8.71 -9.06
CA VAL A 227 3.41 7.88 -10.25
C VAL A 227 2.31 8.37 -11.20
N ASP A 228 2.46 8.11 -12.50
CA ASP A 228 1.37 8.04 -13.45
C ASP A 228 0.94 6.57 -13.56
N ALA A 229 -0.32 6.26 -13.28
CA ALA A 229 -0.81 4.89 -13.19
C ALA A 229 -1.94 4.60 -14.18
N ARG A 230 -1.87 3.44 -14.83
CA ARG A 230 -2.90 2.92 -15.73
C ARG A 230 -3.36 1.55 -15.25
N ILE A 231 -4.67 1.33 -15.24
CA ILE A 231 -5.29 0.10 -14.74
C ILE A 231 -6.24 -0.42 -15.80
N GLN A 232 -6.15 -1.70 -16.10
CA GLN A 232 -6.99 -2.39 -17.07
C GLN A 232 -7.44 -3.76 -16.50
N PRO A 233 -8.69 -4.19 -16.75
CA PRO A 233 -9.78 -3.46 -17.41
C PRO A 233 -10.30 -2.27 -16.60
N GLU A 234 -11.34 -1.62 -17.12
CA GLU A 234 -12.02 -0.51 -16.43
C GLU A 234 -12.45 -0.87 -15.01
N LEU A 235 -12.34 0.11 -14.11
CA LEU A 235 -12.64 -0.08 -12.70
C LEU A 235 -14.16 -0.15 -12.46
N PRO A 236 -14.63 -1.02 -11.56
CA PRO A 236 -16.02 -1.05 -11.13
C PRO A 236 -16.47 0.32 -10.61
N GLU A 237 -17.75 0.66 -10.83
CA GLU A 237 -18.31 1.91 -10.35
C GLU A 237 -18.37 1.98 -8.82
N ALA A 238 -18.29 3.18 -8.27
CA ALA A 238 -18.18 3.42 -6.82
C ALA A 238 -19.53 3.76 -6.15
N GLU A 239 -20.57 4.00 -6.95
CA GLU A 239 -21.88 4.49 -6.52
C GLU A 239 -22.50 3.58 -5.48
N LEU A 240 -22.58 2.28 -5.74
CA LEU A 240 -23.17 1.30 -4.82
C LEU A 240 -22.51 1.31 -3.44
N TYR A 241 -21.20 1.52 -3.38
CA TYR A 241 -20.50 1.65 -2.10
C TYR A 241 -20.94 2.92 -1.35
N TYR A 242 -21.02 4.04 -2.03
CA TYR A 242 -21.39 5.30 -1.40
C TYR A 242 -22.87 5.34 -0.98
N GLU A 243 -23.76 4.76 -1.76
CA GLU A 243 -25.17 4.56 -1.39
C GLU A 243 -25.28 3.69 -0.13
N TYR A 244 -24.55 2.57 -0.10
CA TYR A 244 -24.52 1.69 1.07
C TYR A 244 -24.01 2.40 2.32
N LEU A 245 -22.96 3.24 2.21
CA LEU A 245 -22.47 4.03 3.34
C LEU A 245 -23.51 5.04 3.84
N ALA A 246 -24.22 5.68 2.93
CA ALA A 246 -25.25 6.65 3.29
C ALA A 246 -26.46 6.00 4.00
N GLU A 247 -26.92 4.87 3.48
CA GLU A 247 -28.06 4.12 4.03
C GLU A 247 -27.78 3.54 5.43
N HIS A 248 -26.57 3.01 5.64
CA HIS A 248 -26.21 2.31 6.88
C HIS A 248 -25.32 3.14 7.82
N LYS A 249 -25.25 4.44 7.61
CA LYS A 249 -24.33 5.33 8.33
C LYS A 249 -24.45 5.23 9.85
N GLU A 250 -25.67 5.30 10.38
CA GLU A 250 -25.91 5.28 11.82
C GLU A 250 -25.52 3.93 12.46
N GLU A 251 -25.84 2.83 11.78
CA GLU A 251 -25.46 1.48 12.23
C GLU A 251 -23.95 1.33 12.29
N MET A 252 -23.24 1.82 11.25
CA MET A 252 -21.77 1.78 11.18
C MET A 252 -21.14 2.62 12.28
N LEU A 253 -21.62 3.85 12.51
CA LEU A 253 -21.11 4.71 13.58
C LEU A 253 -21.29 4.07 14.95
N LYS A 254 -22.47 3.48 15.23
CA LYS A 254 -22.73 2.75 16.46
C LYS A 254 -21.81 1.54 16.62
N PHE A 255 -21.59 0.78 15.55
CA PHE A 255 -20.70 -0.37 15.56
C PHE A 255 -19.25 0.05 15.85
N ILE A 256 -18.76 1.10 15.18
CA ILE A 256 -17.40 1.61 15.38
C ILE A 256 -17.22 2.14 16.81
N ALA A 257 -18.22 2.83 17.36
CA ALA A 257 -18.17 3.31 18.74
C ALA A 257 -18.11 2.17 19.78
N GLY A 258 -18.56 0.96 19.41
CA GLY A 258 -18.50 -0.24 20.26
C GLY A 258 -17.19 -1.04 20.17
N ILE A 259 -16.29 -0.67 19.28
CA ILE A 259 -14.98 -1.30 19.11
C ILE A 259 -13.95 -0.59 20.01
#